data_b427bde9f2a18e6b46b86d1d8dc20f22
#
_entry.id   b427bde9f2a18e6b46b86d1d8dc20f22
#
_cell.length_a   1.000
_cell.length_b   1.000
_cell.length_c   1.000
_cell.angle_alpha   90.00
_cell.angle_beta   90.00
_cell.angle_gamma   90.00
#
_symmetry.space_group_name_H-M   'P 1'
#
loop_
_entity.id
_entity.type
_entity.pdbx_description
1 polymer ?
#
loop_
_entity_poly.entity_id
_entity_poly.type
_entity_poly.pdbx_seq_one_letter_code
_entity_poly.pdbx_strand_id
1 'polypeptide(L)'
;MPEEKSKETVKQLFIQFLESRNLRKTPERFAILEKIYTTTQHFDVETLYEAMIQNGYRVSKATVYNTIDLLLEANLVRKHQFGSNLAQYERVYNANHHHLICMKCGKVREVKDLDLMSNLNTRKFNKFNTSYYTLYVYGFCSR
;
A
#
# COMPACT_ATOMS: atom_id res chain seq x y z
N MET A 1 0.27 6.52 20.63
CA MET A 1 1.23 6.20 19.57
C MET A 1 0.58 6.27 18.20
N PRO A 2 1.17 7.04 17.28
CA PRO A 2 0.55 7.19 15.95
C PRO A 2 0.34 5.88 15.19
N GLU A 3 1.22 4.90 15.36
CA GLU A 3 1.13 3.63 14.67
C GLU A 3 -0.03 2.76 15.15
N GLU A 4 -0.27 2.72 16.46
CA GLU A 4 -1.38 1.95 17.01
C GLU A 4 -2.72 2.56 16.62
N LYS A 5 -2.82 3.89 16.64
CA LYS A 5 -4.03 4.58 16.20
C LYS A 5 -4.29 4.31 14.71
N SER A 6 -3.23 4.27 13.91
CA SER A 6 -3.37 3.97 12.48
C SER A 6 -3.90 2.56 12.26
N LYS A 7 -3.39 1.57 12.99
CA LYS A 7 -3.83 0.18 12.88
C LYS A 7 -5.30 0.01 13.24
N GLU A 8 -5.73 0.59 14.34
CA GLU A 8 -7.12 0.49 14.77
C GLU A 8 -8.04 1.22 13.79
N THR A 9 -7.64 2.42 13.35
CA THR A 9 -8.41 3.19 12.36
C THR A 9 -8.55 2.41 11.05
N VAL A 10 -7.47 1.81 10.58
CA VAL A 10 -7.47 1.03 9.35
C VAL A 10 -8.37 -0.20 9.47
N LYS A 11 -8.33 -0.87 10.61
CA LYS A 11 -9.20 -2.02 10.87
C LYS A 11 -10.67 -1.61 10.80
N GLN A 12 -11.04 -0.49 11.43
CA GLN A 12 -12.41 0.00 11.40
C GLN A 12 -12.85 0.38 9.99
N LEU A 13 -11.97 1.02 9.23
CA LEU A 13 -12.26 1.36 7.83
C LEU A 13 -12.50 0.10 7.00
N PHE A 14 -11.71 -0.94 7.21
CA PHE A 14 -11.90 -2.19 6.49
C PHE A 14 -13.20 -2.89 6.89
N ILE A 15 -13.54 -2.89 8.18
CA ILE A 15 -14.82 -3.41 8.66
C ILE A 15 -15.98 -2.70 7.95
N GLN A 16 -15.96 -1.37 7.92
CA GLN A 16 -17.01 -0.58 7.27
C GLN A 16 -17.09 -0.89 5.77
N PHE A 17 -15.94 -1.03 5.12
CA PHE A 17 -15.90 -1.38 3.70
C PHE A 17 -16.53 -2.75 3.44
N LEU A 18 -16.15 -3.77 4.23
CA LEU A 18 -16.69 -5.12 4.08
C LEU A 18 -18.20 -5.14 4.32
N GLU A 19 -18.66 -4.44 5.35
CA GLU A 19 -20.09 -4.34 5.65
C GLU A 19 -20.86 -3.66 4.52
N SER A 20 -20.31 -2.59 3.95
CA SER A 20 -20.96 -1.87 2.85
C SER A 20 -21.11 -2.71 1.60
N ARG A 21 -20.28 -3.73 1.42
CA ARG A 21 -20.30 -4.63 0.27
C ARG A 21 -20.92 -5.99 0.59
N ASN A 22 -21.43 -6.18 1.81
CA ASN A 22 -21.96 -7.47 2.28
C ASN A 22 -20.94 -8.60 2.16
N LEU A 23 -19.68 -8.29 2.45
CA LEU A 23 -18.59 -9.26 2.39
C LEU A 23 -18.26 -9.76 3.79
N ARG A 24 -17.74 -10.99 3.84
CA ARG A 24 -17.41 -11.65 5.10
C ARG A 24 -16.23 -10.99 5.80
N LYS A 25 -16.37 -10.83 7.12
CA LYS A 25 -15.29 -10.35 7.99
C LYS A 25 -14.52 -11.56 8.53
N THR A 26 -13.69 -12.17 7.68
CA THR A 26 -12.97 -13.39 8.05
C THR A 26 -11.68 -13.06 8.80
N PRO A 27 -11.24 -13.96 9.72
CA PRO A 27 -9.96 -13.76 10.41
C PRO A 27 -8.78 -13.64 9.46
N GLU A 28 -8.78 -14.38 8.35
CA GLU A 28 -7.71 -14.37 7.37
C GLU A 28 -7.55 -12.97 6.75
N ARG A 29 -8.67 -12.32 6.41
CA ARG A 29 -8.63 -10.97 5.84
C ARG A 29 -8.00 -9.97 6.80
N PHE A 30 -8.34 -10.05 8.08
CA PHE A 30 -7.79 -9.14 9.09
C PHE A 30 -6.34 -9.47 9.43
N ALA A 31 -5.96 -10.74 9.40
CA ALA A 31 -4.56 -11.14 9.59
C ALA A 31 -3.68 -10.59 8.45
N ILE A 32 -4.16 -10.65 7.22
CA ILE A 32 -3.45 -10.09 6.06
C ILE A 32 -3.33 -8.57 6.20
N LEU A 33 -4.40 -7.89 6.55
CA LEU A 33 -4.37 -6.44 6.78
C LEU A 33 -3.36 -6.07 7.85
N GLU A 34 -3.37 -6.77 8.98
CA GLU A 34 -2.43 -6.53 10.07
C GLU A 34 -0.98 -6.72 9.61
N LYS A 35 -0.72 -7.78 8.87
CA LYS A 35 0.63 -8.04 8.36
C LYS A 35 1.10 -6.91 7.44
N ILE A 36 0.24 -6.45 6.55
CA ILE A 36 0.54 -5.34 5.66
C ILE A 36 0.89 -4.08 6.46
N TYR A 37 0.12 -3.78 7.49
CA TYR A 37 0.32 -2.57 8.29
C TYR A 37 1.43 -2.67 9.32
N THR A 38 2.02 -3.86 9.51
CA THR A 38 3.27 -4.01 10.28
C THR A 38 4.49 -3.96 9.37
N THR A 39 4.31 -4.02 8.07
CA THR A 39 5.39 -3.99 7.08
C THR A 39 5.60 -2.54 6.62
N THR A 40 6.81 -2.02 6.76
CA THR A 40 7.13 -0.64 6.41
C THR A 40 7.59 -0.48 4.96
N GLN A 41 7.90 -1.57 4.30
CA GLN A 41 8.43 -1.56 2.93
C GLN A 41 7.36 -2.00 1.94
N HIS A 42 7.63 -1.78 0.65
CA HIS A 42 6.82 -2.37 -0.39
C HIS A 42 6.89 -3.89 -0.31
N PHE A 43 5.83 -4.54 -0.73
CA PHE A 43 5.78 -5.99 -0.77
C PHE A 43 5.09 -6.44 -2.05
N ASP A 44 5.44 -7.64 -2.51
CA ASP A 44 4.68 -8.33 -3.56
C ASP A 44 3.81 -9.41 -2.93
N VAL A 45 2.95 -10.01 -3.74
CA VAL A 45 2.01 -11.03 -3.23
C VAL A 45 2.74 -12.27 -2.71
N GLU A 46 3.80 -12.70 -3.41
CA GLU A 46 4.57 -13.89 -2.99
C GLU A 46 5.20 -13.69 -1.62
N THR A 47 5.85 -12.55 -1.41
CA THR A 47 6.50 -12.24 -0.13
C THR A 47 5.48 -12.18 1.00
N LEU A 48 4.33 -11.56 0.74
CA LEU A 48 3.27 -11.49 1.74
C LEU A 48 2.71 -12.86 2.05
N TYR A 49 2.46 -13.68 1.02
CA TYR A 49 1.97 -15.04 1.20
C TYR A 49 2.94 -15.87 2.05
N GLU A 50 4.23 -15.83 1.73
CA GLU A 50 5.25 -16.56 2.48
C GLU A 50 5.30 -16.10 3.94
N ALA A 51 5.20 -14.79 4.17
CA ALA A 51 5.18 -14.25 5.53
C ALA A 51 3.98 -14.75 6.33
N MET A 52 2.81 -14.85 5.69
CA MET A 52 1.62 -15.39 6.35
C MET A 52 1.83 -16.86 6.73
N ILE A 53 2.37 -17.67 5.83
CA ILE A 53 2.63 -19.08 6.08
C ILE A 53 3.65 -19.24 7.23
N GLN A 54 4.71 -18.44 7.24
CA GLN A 54 5.72 -18.49 8.30
C GLN A 54 5.15 -18.11 9.66
N ASN A 55 4.15 -17.25 9.69
CA ASN A 55 3.48 -16.85 10.92
C ASN A 55 2.38 -17.83 11.37
N GLY A 56 2.26 -18.97 10.70
CA GLY A 56 1.34 -20.02 11.09
C GLY A 56 -0.08 -19.89 10.55
N TYR A 57 -0.32 -18.95 9.65
CA TYR A 57 -1.64 -18.81 9.03
C TYR A 57 -1.78 -19.74 7.82
N ARG A 58 -2.87 -20.44 7.77
CA ARG A 58 -3.21 -21.32 6.64
C ARG A 58 -4.06 -20.53 5.66
N VAL A 59 -3.40 -19.79 4.79
CA VAL A 59 -4.11 -19.03 3.74
C VAL A 59 -3.64 -19.51 2.38
N SER A 60 -4.56 -19.47 1.39
CA SER A 60 -4.19 -19.72 0.01
C SER A 60 -3.69 -18.45 -0.64
N LYS A 61 -2.94 -18.59 -1.74
CA LYS A 61 -2.55 -17.43 -2.54
C LYS A 61 -3.78 -16.69 -3.04
N ALA A 62 -4.82 -17.42 -3.43
CA ALA A 62 -6.08 -16.81 -3.89
C ALA A 62 -6.68 -15.91 -2.82
N THR A 63 -6.64 -16.33 -1.56
CA THR A 63 -7.14 -15.51 -0.45
C THR A 63 -6.30 -14.24 -0.29
N VAL A 64 -4.97 -14.35 -0.42
CA VAL A 64 -4.09 -13.17 -0.35
C VAL A 64 -4.41 -12.21 -1.50
N TYR A 65 -4.51 -12.69 -2.74
CA TYR A 65 -4.86 -11.85 -3.90
C TYR A 65 -6.22 -11.17 -3.70
N ASN A 66 -7.24 -11.94 -3.31
CA ASN A 66 -8.57 -11.39 -3.12
C ASN A 66 -8.59 -10.32 -2.03
N THR A 67 -7.86 -10.53 -0.96
CA THR A 67 -7.80 -9.56 0.14
C THR A 67 -7.09 -8.28 -0.30
N ILE A 68 -5.99 -8.42 -1.04
CA ILE A 68 -5.29 -7.24 -1.58
C ILE A 68 -6.22 -6.44 -2.50
N ASP A 69 -6.97 -7.13 -3.39
CA ASP A 69 -7.93 -6.45 -4.27
C ASP A 69 -8.97 -5.67 -3.47
N LEU A 70 -9.49 -6.24 -2.40
CA LEU A 70 -10.45 -5.55 -1.53
C LEU A 70 -9.80 -4.33 -0.85
N LEU A 71 -8.55 -4.48 -0.41
CA LEU A 71 -7.83 -3.38 0.23
C LEU A 71 -7.51 -2.26 -0.74
N LEU A 72 -7.26 -2.58 -2.01
CA LEU A 72 -7.10 -1.57 -3.07
C LEU A 72 -8.40 -0.80 -3.28
N GLU A 73 -9.54 -1.50 -3.37
CA GLU A 73 -10.84 -0.86 -3.52
C GLU A 73 -11.18 0.02 -2.32
N ALA A 74 -10.79 -0.40 -1.12
CA ALA A 74 -11.02 0.34 0.11
C ALA A 74 -10.04 1.50 0.31
N ASN A 75 -9.08 1.70 -0.61
CA ASN A 75 -8.02 2.71 -0.50
C ASN A 75 -7.12 2.55 0.73
N LEU A 76 -6.93 1.32 1.17
CA LEU A 76 -6.06 1.02 2.30
C LEU A 76 -4.68 0.54 1.87
N VAL A 77 -4.54 0.18 0.60
CA VAL A 77 -3.30 -0.27 -0.02
C VAL A 77 -3.19 0.40 -1.39
N ARG A 78 -1.97 0.72 -1.80
CA ARG A 78 -1.66 1.23 -3.14
C ARG A 78 -0.84 0.22 -3.91
N LYS A 79 -1.05 0.19 -5.22
CA LYS A 79 -0.30 -0.66 -6.13
C LYS A 79 0.71 0.20 -6.90
N HIS A 80 1.94 -0.30 -6.98
CA HIS A 80 3.01 0.32 -7.76
C HIS A 80 3.52 -0.66 -8.80
N GLN A 81 3.70 -0.17 -10.02
CA GLN A 81 4.26 -0.95 -11.12
C GLN A 81 5.47 -0.17 -11.65
N PHE A 82 6.66 -0.66 -11.36
CA PHE A 82 7.90 0.01 -11.74
C PHE A 82 8.49 -0.69 -12.96
N GLY A 83 8.16 -0.18 -14.15
CA GLY A 83 8.64 -0.77 -15.40
C GLY A 83 8.11 -2.18 -15.61
N SER A 84 8.99 -3.13 -15.89
CA SER A 84 8.66 -4.55 -16.10
C SER A 84 8.74 -5.38 -14.84
N ASN A 85 9.01 -4.76 -13.68
CA ASN A 85 9.08 -5.46 -12.40
C ASN A 85 7.70 -5.94 -11.97
N LEU A 86 7.68 -6.92 -11.06
CA LEU A 86 6.45 -7.39 -10.45
C LEU A 86 5.74 -6.25 -9.73
N ALA A 87 4.40 -6.30 -9.72
CA ALA A 87 3.61 -5.33 -8.99
C ALA A 87 3.98 -5.33 -7.51
N GLN A 88 4.19 -4.16 -6.98
CA GLN A 88 4.50 -3.93 -5.57
C GLN A 88 3.32 -3.22 -4.92
N TYR A 89 3.15 -3.44 -3.65
CA TYR A 89 2.05 -2.84 -2.88
C TYR A 89 2.61 -2.17 -1.64
N GLU A 90 1.92 -1.14 -1.17
CA GLU A 90 2.28 -0.50 0.09
C GLU A 90 1.03 -0.01 0.81
N ARG A 91 1.13 0.14 2.11
CA ARG A 91 0.05 0.69 2.92
C ARG A 91 -0.11 2.19 2.67
N VAL A 92 -1.36 2.66 2.63
CA VAL A 92 -1.65 4.07 2.31
C VAL A 92 -1.17 5.02 3.39
N TYR A 93 -1.31 4.65 4.66
CA TYR A 93 -0.98 5.54 5.77
C TYR A 93 0.51 5.73 6.02
N ASN A 94 1.36 5.21 5.14
CA ASN A 94 2.81 5.42 5.19
C ASN A 94 3.33 5.96 3.86
N ALA A 95 2.49 6.57 3.06
CA ALA A 95 2.79 6.86 1.66
C ALA A 95 3.18 8.33 1.40
N ASN A 96 3.74 9.03 2.40
CA ASN A 96 4.20 10.41 2.23
C ASN A 96 5.64 10.44 1.70
N HIS A 97 5.87 9.75 0.58
CA HIS A 97 7.18 9.68 -0.03
C HIS A 97 7.05 9.56 -1.54
N HIS A 98 8.14 9.85 -2.22
CA HIS A 98 8.27 9.69 -3.66
C HIS A 98 9.19 8.53 -3.97
N HIS A 99 9.11 8.04 -5.19
CA HIS A 99 9.93 6.92 -5.63
C HIS A 99 10.91 7.39 -6.69
N LEU A 100 12.20 7.14 -6.48
CA LEU A 100 13.23 7.37 -7.47
C LEU A 100 13.56 6.02 -8.10
N ILE A 101 13.38 5.91 -9.40
CA ILE A 101 13.57 4.65 -10.12
C ILE A 101 14.74 4.80 -11.08
N CYS A 102 15.76 3.93 -10.92
CA CYS A 102 16.88 3.91 -11.85
C CYS A 102 16.49 3.14 -13.12
N MET A 103 16.58 3.79 -14.26
CA MET A 103 16.25 3.17 -15.53
C MET A 103 17.28 2.15 -16.00
N LYS A 104 18.46 2.15 -15.39
CA LYS A 104 19.53 1.21 -15.76
C LYS A 104 19.52 -0.05 -14.90
N CYS A 105 19.53 0.09 -13.57
CA CYS A 105 19.62 -1.05 -12.66
C CYS A 105 18.29 -1.46 -12.06
N GLY A 106 17.22 -0.66 -12.25
CA GLY A 106 15.90 -0.95 -11.72
C GLY A 106 15.72 -0.68 -10.23
N LYS A 107 16.76 -0.19 -9.54
CA LYS A 107 16.68 0.09 -8.11
C LYS A 107 15.65 1.18 -7.84
N VAL A 108 14.83 0.95 -6.82
CA VAL A 108 13.82 1.91 -6.35
C VAL A 108 14.23 2.42 -4.98
N ARG A 109 14.22 3.73 -4.82
CA ARG A 109 14.56 4.38 -3.57
C ARG A 109 13.43 5.32 -3.16
N GLU A 110 13.07 5.33 -1.89
CA GLU A 110 12.07 6.23 -1.36
C GLU A 110 12.71 7.52 -0.88
N VAL A 111 12.06 8.64 -1.18
CA VAL A 111 12.51 9.96 -0.76
C VAL A 111 11.33 10.73 -0.21
N LYS A 112 11.52 11.39 0.92
CA LYS A 112 10.54 12.29 1.49
C LYS A 112 10.91 13.72 1.14
N ASP A 113 10.02 14.40 0.44
CA ASP A 113 10.15 15.81 0.12
C ASP A 113 8.90 16.54 0.62
N LEU A 114 9.01 17.09 1.81
CA LEU A 114 7.86 17.70 2.47
C LEU A 114 7.36 18.95 1.76
N ASP A 115 8.26 19.74 1.17
CA ASP A 115 7.88 20.93 0.43
C ASP A 115 7.07 20.57 -0.82
N LEU A 116 7.53 19.58 -1.56
CA LEU A 116 6.82 19.13 -2.76
C LEU A 116 5.47 18.53 -2.39
N MET A 117 5.42 17.72 -1.33
CA MET A 117 4.16 17.12 -0.86
C MET A 117 3.17 18.19 -0.44
N SER A 118 3.63 19.21 0.28
CA SER A 118 2.78 20.33 0.69
C SER A 118 2.21 21.05 -0.52
N ASN A 119 3.04 21.32 -1.53
CA ASN A 119 2.60 21.97 -2.76
C ASN A 119 1.55 21.15 -3.50
N LEU A 120 1.75 19.83 -3.58
CA LEU A 120 0.79 18.95 -4.24
C LEU A 120 -0.53 18.88 -3.47
N ASN A 121 -0.46 18.79 -2.14
CA ASN A 121 -1.65 18.63 -1.31
C ASN A 121 -2.51 19.90 -1.25
N THR A 122 -1.95 21.07 -1.53
CA THR A 122 -2.70 22.32 -1.55
C THR A 122 -3.30 22.64 -2.92
N ARG A 123 -2.96 21.88 -3.95
CA ARG A 123 -3.51 22.09 -5.28
C ARG A 123 -4.96 21.66 -5.36
N LYS A 124 -5.76 22.47 -6.05
CA LYS A 124 -7.18 22.18 -6.27
C LYS A 124 -7.46 22.15 -7.78
N PHE A 125 -8.27 21.20 -8.16
CA PHE A 125 -8.70 21.05 -9.56
C PHE A 125 -10.19 21.31 -9.66
N ASN A 126 -10.60 21.93 -10.77
CA ASN A 126 -12.00 22.29 -10.99
C ASN A 126 -12.86 21.02 -11.05
N LYS A 127 -13.90 20.98 -10.21
CA LYS A 127 -14.85 19.86 -10.13
C LYS A 127 -14.18 18.50 -9.95
N PHE A 128 -13.08 18.47 -9.19
CA PHE A 128 -12.33 17.25 -8.96
C PHE A 128 -11.72 17.25 -7.55
N ASN A 129 -12.00 16.21 -6.80
CA ASN A 129 -11.46 16.05 -5.44
C ASN A 129 -10.34 15.01 -5.47
N THR A 130 -9.12 15.46 -5.19
CA THR A 130 -7.96 14.58 -5.19
C THR A 130 -7.93 13.74 -3.92
N SER A 131 -7.78 12.42 -4.07
CA SER A 131 -7.59 11.51 -2.93
C SER A 131 -6.12 11.45 -2.50
N TYR A 132 -5.21 11.25 -3.46
CA TYR A 132 -3.79 11.19 -3.18
C TYR A 132 -2.99 11.39 -4.47
N TYR A 133 -1.68 11.59 -4.29
CA TYR A 133 -0.72 11.68 -5.39
C TYR A 133 0.27 10.53 -5.30
N THR A 134 0.68 10.03 -6.46
CA THR A 134 1.83 9.14 -6.59
C THR A 134 2.82 9.79 -7.52
N LEU A 135 4.07 9.95 -7.07
CA LEU A 135 5.10 10.57 -7.88
C LEU A 135 6.26 9.59 -8.08
N TYR A 136 6.56 9.32 -9.34
CA TYR A 136 7.71 8.51 -9.74
C TYR A 136 8.69 9.41 -10.48
N VAL A 137 9.94 9.39 -10.06
CA VAL A 137 11.01 10.12 -10.71
C VAL A 137 11.95 9.10 -11.35
N TYR A 138 12.11 9.18 -12.65
CA TYR A 138 12.94 8.27 -13.41
C TYR A 138 14.26 8.93 -13.75
N GLY A 139 15.34 8.22 -13.52
CA GLY A 139 16.67 8.73 -13.80
C GLY A 139 17.70 7.63 -13.71
N PHE A 140 18.92 7.99 -13.35
CA PHE A 140 20.02 7.05 -13.27
C PHE A 140 20.73 7.24 -11.94
N CYS A 141 21.15 6.14 -11.32
CA CYS A 141 21.97 6.21 -10.13
C CYS A 141 23.26 6.99 -10.44
N SER A 142 23.61 7.92 -9.58
CA SER A 142 24.88 8.61 -9.62
C SER A 142 25.73 8.14 -8.45
N ARG A 143 27.01 8.23 -8.63
CA ARG A 143 27.94 7.87 -7.57
C ARG A 143 28.62 9.09 -7.00
#